data_3a68d991f37eb0a5b04eecacdaa95105
#
_entry.id   3a68d991f37eb0a5b04eecacdaa95105
#
_cell.length_a   1.000
_cell.length_b   1.000
_cell.length_c   1.000
_cell.angle_alpha   90.00
_cell.angle_beta   90.00
_cell.angle_gamma   90.00
#
_symmetry.space_group_name_H-M   'P 1'
#
loop_
_entity.id
_entity.type
_entity.pdbx_description
1 polymer ?
#
loop_
_entity_poly.entity_id
_entity_poly.type
_entity_poly.pdbx_seq_one_letter_code
_entity_poly.pdbx_strand_id
1 'polypeptide(L)'
;MLKFNSDGKFTIMQISDAQDLPLVRKSLVRMINRACDVLHPDLVLFTGDNILGNHINDAVIGTRQVASGHDATRSRVERAISHIVLPLEARKISFAVLYGNHDDMNCIEKSEQSEIYGNYSSCVGSGADVGAGCGTYDIPIMSSDGTRRAFTVWMLDSAGKGADGNWYTTIS
;
A
#
# COMPACT_ATOMS: atom_id res chain seq x y z
N MET A 1 -18.18 -1.39 -2.11
CA MET A 1 -18.55 -0.47 -1.01
C MET A 1 -18.31 -1.18 0.31
N LEU A 2 -17.48 -0.62 1.19
CA LEU A 2 -17.18 -1.16 2.51
C LEU A 2 -18.34 -0.88 3.47
N LYS A 3 -18.74 -1.88 4.25
CA LYS A 3 -19.83 -1.75 5.23
C LYS A 3 -19.63 -2.73 6.38
N PHE A 4 -20.16 -2.38 7.55
CA PHE A 4 -20.22 -3.28 8.67
C PHE A 4 -20.96 -4.57 8.34
N ASN A 5 -20.52 -5.67 8.88
CA ASN A 5 -21.21 -6.95 8.81
C ASN A 5 -22.53 -6.89 9.59
N SER A 6 -23.42 -7.87 9.37
CA SER A 6 -24.73 -7.91 10.04
C SER A 6 -24.66 -8.05 11.56
N ASP A 7 -23.52 -8.54 12.09
CA ASP A 7 -23.23 -8.63 13.53
C ASP A 7 -22.64 -7.33 14.11
N GLY A 8 -22.53 -6.27 13.30
CA GLY A 8 -22.01 -4.97 13.70
C GLY A 8 -20.47 -4.90 13.76
N LYS A 9 -19.77 -5.91 13.25
CA LYS A 9 -18.31 -5.92 13.22
C LYS A 9 -17.75 -5.51 11.86
N PHE A 10 -16.54 -4.96 11.88
CA PHE A 10 -15.73 -4.70 10.69
C PHE A 10 -14.26 -4.90 11.09
N THR A 11 -13.60 -5.83 10.45
CA THR A 11 -12.21 -6.21 10.79
C THR A 11 -11.24 -5.51 9.88
N ILE A 12 -10.34 -4.72 10.47
CA ILE A 12 -9.23 -4.08 9.74
C ILE A 12 -7.93 -4.77 10.12
N MET A 13 -7.15 -5.18 9.12
CA MET A 13 -5.79 -5.66 9.29
C MET A 13 -4.83 -4.60 8.79
N GLN A 14 -3.87 -4.20 9.64
CA GLN A 14 -2.79 -3.29 9.27
C GLN A 14 -1.53 -4.07 8.93
N ILE A 15 -0.87 -3.69 7.84
CA ILE A 15 0.45 -4.18 7.42
C ILE A 15 1.35 -2.96 7.24
N SER A 16 2.43 -2.89 8.02
CA SER A 16 3.48 -1.89 7.89
C SER A 16 4.78 -2.59 7.50
N ASP A 17 5.68 -1.86 6.85
CA ASP A 17 7.05 -2.28 6.59
C ASP A 17 7.16 -3.64 5.86
N ALA A 18 6.31 -3.86 4.89
CA ALA A 18 6.39 -5.04 4.04
C ALA A 18 7.75 -5.08 3.31
N GLN A 19 8.23 -3.91 2.88
CA GLN A 19 9.55 -3.70 2.24
C GLN A 19 9.90 -4.78 1.21
N ASP A 20 8.93 -5.18 0.38
CA ASP A 20 9.16 -6.27 -0.56
C ASP A 20 9.99 -5.84 -1.77
N LEU A 21 10.45 -6.82 -2.51
CA LEU A 21 11.41 -6.69 -3.61
C LEU A 21 10.92 -7.49 -4.81
N PRO A 22 11.48 -7.24 -6.02
CA PRO A 22 11.15 -8.03 -7.21
C PRO A 22 11.46 -9.53 -7.08
N LEU A 23 12.40 -9.88 -6.19
CA LEU A 23 12.64 -11.27 -5.81
C LEU A 23 11.75 -11.59 -4.60
N VAL A 24 10.70 -12.35 -4.85
CA VAL A 24 9.64 -12.63 -3.87
C VAL A 24 10.17 -13.20 -2.55
N ARG A 25 9.78 -12.60 -1.45
CA ARG A 25 10.01 -13.15 -0.10
C ARG A 25 8.87 -14.08 0.27
N LYS A 26 9.06 -15.37 0.01
CA LYS A 26 8.04 -16.41 0.25
C LYS A 26 7.50 -16.44 1.68
N SER A 27 8.32 -16.04 2.68
CA SER A 27 7.90 -15.94 4.08
C SER A 27 6.87 -14.82 4.28
N LEU A 28 7.07 -13.65 3.67
CA LEU A 28 6.14 -12.53 3.71
C LEU A 28 4.79 -12.91 3.08
N VAL A 29 4.83 -13.46 1.85
CA VAL A 29 3.61 -13.89 1.16
C VAL A 29 2.85 -14.95 1.97
N ARG A 30 3.55 -15.93 2.58
CA ARG A 30 2.93 -16.91 3.46
C ARG A 30 2.33 -16.29 4.71
N MET A 31 3.00 -15.29 5.31
CA MET A 31 2.50 -14.56 6.48
C MET A 31 1.20 -13.83 6.14
N ILE A 32 1.17 -13.06 5.02
CA ILE A 32 -0.03 -12.35 4.57
C ILE A 32 -1.19 -13.35 4.33
N ASN A 33 -0.93 -14.42 3.60
CA ASN A 33 -1.94 -15.45 3.34
C ASN A 33 -2.49 -16.01 4.67
N ARG A 34 -1.60 -16.40 5.60
CA ARG A 34 -2.02 -16.96 6.89
C ARG A 34 -2.81 -15.97 7.73
N ALA A 35 -2.39 -14.70 7.75
CA ALA A 35 -3.12 -13.65 8.46
C ALA A 35 -4.52 -13.45 7.88
N CYS A 36 -4.67 -13.41 6.55
CA CYS A 36 -5.97 -13.33 5.90
C CYS A 36 -6.86 -14.54 6.24
N ASP A 37 -6.29 -15.74 6.24
CA ASP A 37 -7.04 -16.98 6.52
C ASP A 37 -7.48 -17.09 7.98
N VAL A 38 -6.78 -16.43 8.93
CA VAL A 38 -7.11 -16.45 10.35
C VAL A 38 -8.03 -15.30 10.74
N LEU A 39 -7.74 -14.09 10.25
CA LEU A 39 -8.42 -12.86 10.66
C LEU A 39 -9.68 -12.56 9.84
N HIS A 40 -9.75 -13.09 8.61
CA HIS A 40 -10.81 -12.77 7.65
C HIS A 40 -11.11 -11.25 7.59
N PRO A 41 -10.09 -10.40 7.28
CA PRO A 41 -10.28 -8.97 7.34
C PRO A 41 -11.24 -8.48 6.25
N ASP A 42 -12.05 -7.48 6.58
CA ASP A 42 -12.91 -6.77 5.64
C ASP A 42 -12.10 -5.72 4.85
N LEU A 43 -11.01 -5.22 5.46
CA LEU A 43 -10.11 -4.23 4.88
C LEU A 43 -8.68 -4.46 5.35
N VAL A 44 -7.73 -4.35 4.43
CA VAL A 44 -6.30 -4.33 4.75
C VAL A 44 -5.74 -2.94 4.48
N LEU A 45 -5.00 -2.40 5.44
CA LEU A 45 -4.32 -1.11 5.31
C LEU A 45 -2.81 -1.34 5.23
N PHE A 46 -2.21 -0.97 4.11
CA PHE A 46 -0.77 -0.83 4.00
C PHE A 46 -0.38 0.57 4.48
N THR A 47 0.44 0.65 5.51
CA THR A 47 0.72 1.92 6.20
C THR A 47 2.13 2.44 5.98
N GLY A 48 2.71 2.11 4.85
CA GLY A 48 4.00 2.63 4.38
C GLY A 48 5.12 1.60 4.41
N ASP A 49 6.22 1.95 3.75
CA ASP A 49 7.38 1.10 3.50
C ASP A 49 6.97 -0.24 2.87
N ASN A 50 6.13 -0.15 1.86
CA ASN A 50 5.56 -1.30 1.17
C ASN A 50 6.60 -2.01 0.31
N ILE A 51 7.47 -1.25 -0.33
CA ILE A 51 8.61 -1.73 -1.12
C ILE A 51 9.94 -1.22 -0.54
N LEU A 52 11.02 -1.93 -0.78
CA LEU A 52 12.36 -1.51 -0.41
C LEU A 52 12.99 -0.71 -1.58
N GLY A 53 12.54 0.53 -1.76
CA GLY A 53 12.79 1.35 -2.95
C GLY A 53 14.27 1.58 -3.26
N ASN A 54 15.09 1.84 -2.24
CA ASN A 54 16.53 2.04 -2.40
C ASN A 54 17.30 0.80 -2.91
N HIS A 55 16.68 -0.38 -2.81
CA HIS A 55 17.25 -1.65 -3.30
C HIS A 55 16.41 -2.30 -4.40
N ILE A 56 15.43 -1.58 -4.91
CA ILE A 56 14.49 -2.12 -5.90
C ILE A 56 15.18 -2.63 -7.17
N ASN A 57 16.29 -2.01 -7.55
CA ASN A 57 17.06 -2.34 -8.74
C ASN A 57 18.24 -3.30 -8.49
N ASP A 58 18.47 -3.70 -7.26
CA ASP A 58 19.57 -4.62 -6.93
C ASP A 58 19.26 -6.06 -7.37
N ALA A 59 20.31 -6.82 -7.66
CA ALA A 59 20.24 -8.26 -7.86
C ALA A 59 19.91 -8.98 -6.54
N VAL A 60 20.59 -8.56 -5.48
CA VAL A 60 20.38 -8.91 -4.07
C VAL A 60 20.61 -7.62 -3.29
N ILE A 61 19.96 -7.43 -2.17
CA ILE A 61 20.06 -6.23 -1.33
C ILE A 61 21.54 -5.83 -1.12
N GLY A 62 21.85 -4.59 -1.47
CA GLY A 62 23.20 -4.02 -1.30
C GLY A 62 24.26 -4.55 -2.27
N THR A 63 23.85 -5.23 -3.35
CA THR A 63 24.77 -5.71 -4.39
C THR A 63 24.64 -4.87 -5.67
N ARG A 64 25.12 -5.44 -6.81
CA ARG A 64 25.04 -4.75 -8.10
C ARG A 64 23.61 -4.51 -8.55
N GLN A 65 23.38 -3.38 -9.17
CA GLN A 65 22.14 -3.11 -9.88
C GLN A 65 22.03 -3.97 -11.14
N VAL A 66 20.83 -4.49 -11.40
CA VAL A 66 20.48 -5.29 -12.59
C VAL A 66 19.47 -4.59 -13.48
N ALA A 67 18.95 -3.45 -13.04
CA ALA A 67 18.05 -2.60 -13.81
C ALA A 67 18.45 -1.13 -13.60
N SER A 68 18.23 -0.33 -14.60
CA SER A 68 18.42 1.12 -14.55
C SER A 68 17.44 1.79 -15.52
N GLY A 69 17.11 3.05 -15.23
CA GLY A 69 16.12 3.81 -15.99
C GLY A 69 14.70 3.54 -15.52
N HIS A 70 13.80 4.43 -15.93
CA HIS A 70 12.43 4.52 -15.42
C HIS A 70 11.62 3.24 -15.68
N ASP A 71 11.51 2.80 -16.92
CA ASP A 71 10.65 1.65 -17.29
C ASP A 71 11.10 0.34 -16.63
N ALA A 72 12.42 0.14 -16.57
CA ALA A 72 12.98 -1.05 -15.93
C ALA A 72 12.72 -1.03 -14.41
N THR A 73 12.83 0.14 -13.77
CA THR A 73 12.52 0.31 -12.35
C THR A 73 11.02 0.14 -12.11
N ARG A 74 10.15 0.73 -12.94
CA ARG A 74 8.70 0.58 -12.85
C ARG A 74 8.28 -0.90 -12.87
N SER A 75 8.77 -1.67 -13.82
CA SER A 75 8.48 -3.11 -13.90
C SER A 75 8.90 -3.87 -12.63
N ARG A 76 9.96 -3.43 -11.97
CA ARG A 76 10.42 -4.03 -10.72
C ARG A 76 9.56 -3.62 -9.53
N VAL A 77 9.13 -2.37 -9.48
CA VAL A 77 8.15 -1.88 -8.49
C VAL A 77 6.82 -2.62 -8.63
N GLU A 78 6.27 -2.72 -9.84
CA GLU A 78 5.06 -3.49 -10.14
C GLU A 78 5.15 -4.93 -9.62
N ARG A 79 6.30 -5.57 -9.85
CA ARG A 79 6.53 -6.93 -9.38
C ARG A 79 6.60 -7.04 -7.87
N ALA A 80 7.27 -6.11 -7.19
CA ALA A 80 7.32 -6.08 -5.73
C ALA A 80 5.92 -5.86 -5.12
N ILE A 81 5.18 -4.88 -5.64
CA ILE A 81 3.79 -4.61 -5.23
C ILE A 81 2.91 -5.86 -5.44
N SER A 82 3.06 -6.54 -6.57
CA SER A 82 2.24 -7.72 -6.86
C SER A 82 2.33 -8.80 -5.79
N HIS A 83 3.49 -8.99 -5.17
CA HIS A 83 3.68 -10.02 -4.15
C HIS A 83 2.85 -9.78 -2.88
N ILE A 84 2.65 -8.52 -2.50
CA ILE A 84 1.91 -8.16 -1.29
C ILE A 84 0.40 -8.03 -1.54
N VAL A 85 -0.01 -7.67 -2.76
CA VAL A 85 -1.44 -7.45 -3.06
C VAL A 85 -2.14 -8.67 -3.66
N LEU A 86 -1.46 -9.53 -4.43
CA LEU A 86 -2.09 -10.71 -5.03
C LEU A 86 -2.75 -11.66 -4.01
N PRO A 87 -2.22 -11.88 -2.80
CA PRO A 87 -2.92 -12.64 -1.78
C PRO A 87 -4.30 -12.08 -1.41
N LEU A 88 -4.45 -10.75 -1.43
CA LEU A 88 -5.70 -10.04 -1.14
C LEU A 88 -6.64 -10.08 -2.34
N GLU A 89 -6.12 -9.78 -3.52
CA GLU A 89 -6.86 -9.79 -4.78
C GLU A 89 -7.49 -11.17 -5.04
N ALA A 90 -6.73 -12.25 -4.84
CA ALA A 90 -7.23 -13.63 -4.98
C ALA A 90 -8.40 -13.96 -4.03
N ARG A 91 -8.49 -13.27 -2.89
CA ARG A 91 -9.56 -13.42 -1.89
C ARG A 91 -10.65 -12.35 -2.01
N LYS A 92 -10.49 -11.38 -2.90
CA LYS A 92 -11.35 -10.20 -3.03
C LYS A 92 -11.43 -9.41 -1.71
N ILE A 93 -10.34 -9.38 -0.94
CA ILE A 93 -10.22 -8.58 0.28
C ILE A 93 -9.84 -7.16 -0.14
N SER A 94 -10.64 -6.18 0.24
CA SER A 94 -10.36 -4.77 -0.03
C SER A 94 -9.07 -4.33 0.65
N PHE A 95 -8.30 -3.48 -0.02
CA PHE A 95 -7.11 -2.88 0.59
C PHE A 95 -6.96 -1.41 0.20
N ALA A 96 -6.24 -0.68 1.05
CA ALA A 96 -5.86 0.71 0.83
C ALA A 96 -4.39 0.93 1.21
N VAL A 97 -3.77 1.97 0.66
CA VAL A 97 -2.32 2.15 0.70
C VAL A 97 -1.93 3.54 1.16
N LEU A 98 -0.98 3.60 2.10
CA LEU A 98 -0.13 4.75 2.38
C LEU A 98 1.30 4.44 1.96
N TYR A 99 2.10 5.49 1.80
CA TYR A 99 3.49 5.41 1.42
C TYR A 99 4.39 5.79 2.59
N GLY A 100 5.50 5.07 2.75
CA GLY A 100 6.57 5.40 3.68
C GLY A 100 7.78 6.00 2.97
N ASN A 101 8.84 6.22 3.72
CA ASN A 101 10.05 6.81 3.17
C ASN A 101 10.80 5.87 2.20
N HIS A 102 10.72 4.55 2.40
CA HIS A 102 11.33 3.61 1.46
C HIS A 102 10.62 3.56 0.12
N ASP A 103 9.32 3.80 0.08
CA ASP A 103 8.55 3.87 -1.18
C ASP A 103 9.06 5.00 -2.08
N ASP A 104 9.54 6.11 -1.50
CA ASP A 104 10.10 7.26 -2.21
C ASP A 104 11.59 7.12 -2.62
N MET A 105 12.27 6.05 -2.21
CA MET A 105 13.70 5.87 -2.47
C MET A 105 14.01 5.23 -3.83
N ASN A 106 13.25 5.57 -4.86
CA ASN A 106 13.48 5.16 -6.24
C ASN A 106 12.94 6.24 -7.21
N CYS A 107 13.05 6.01 -8.53
CA CYS A 107 12.60 6.98 -9.51
C CYS A 107 11.12 6.86 -9.91
N ILE A 108 10.36 5.96 -9.29
CA ILE A 108 8.92 5.81 -9.51
C ILE A 108 8.20 6.53 -8.36
N GLU A 109 7.63 7.66 -8.70
CA GLU A 109 6.98 8.53 -7.71
C GLU A 109 5.72 7.90 -7.12
N LYS A 110 5.26 8.40 -5.97
CA LYS A 110 4.03 7.93 -5.29
C LYS A 110 2.82 7.93 -6.20
N SER A 111 2.68 8.94 -7.06
CA SER A 111 1.60 9.04 -8.05
C SER A 111 1.58 7.86 -9.01
N GLU A 112 2.75 7.49 -9.54
CA GLU A 112 2.88 6.32 -10.42
C GLU A 112 2.68 5.00 -9.66
N GLN A 113 3.17 4.90 -8.42
CA GLN A 113 2.89 3.74 -7.57
C GLN A 113 1.40 3.63 -7.27
N SER A 114 0.72 4.76 -7.06
CA SER A 114 -0.73 4.81 -6.88
C SER A 114 -1.49 4.25 -8.09
N GLU A 115 -1.05 4.57 -9.31
CA GLU A 115 -1.60 3.98 -10.53
C GLU A 115 -1.41 2.46 -10.56
N ILE A 116 -0.23 1.96 -10.14
CA ILE A 116 0.06 0.52 -10.09
C ILE A 116 -0.92 -0.18 -9.12
N TYR A 117 -1.12 0.37 -7.91
CA TYR A 117 -2.10 -0.17 -6.96
C TYR A 117 -3.54 -0.07 -7.48
N GLY A 118 -3.87 1.02 -8.16
CA GLY A 118 -5.20 1.26 -8.75
C GLY A 118 -5.60 0.26 -9.85
N ASN A 119 -4.65 -0.46 -10.43
CA ASN A 119 -4.93 -1.53 -11.40
C ASN A 119 -5.51 -2.80 -10.75
N TYR A 120 -5.50 -2.92 -9.43
CA TYR A 120 -6.08 -4.05 -8.72
C TYR A 120 -7.53 -3.76 -8.32
N SER A 121 -8.44 -4.68 -8.63
CA SER A 121 -9.88 -4.50 -8.41
C SER A 121 -10.27 -4.38 -6.93
N SER A 122 -9.43 -4.91 -6.05
CA SER A 122 -9.63 -4.85 -4.59
C SER A 122 -9.04 -3.58 -3.95
N CYS A 123 -8.32 -2.74 -4.71
CA CYS A 123 -7.83 -1.45 -4.21
C CYS A 123 -8.99 -0.47 -4.02
N VAL A 124 -9.17 0.01 -2.81
CA VAL A 124 -10.22 1.00 -2.48
C VAL A 124 -9.67 2.41 -2.23
N GLY A 125 -8.35 2.57 -2.25
CA GLY A 125 -7.67 3.85 -2.14
C GLY A 125 -6.16 3.70 -2.19
N SER A 126 -5.52 4.58 -2.95
CA SER A 126 -4.07 4.66 -3.10
C SER A 126 -3.56 6.11 -3.14
N GLY A 127 -4.45 7.08 -2.91
CA GLY A 127 -4.11 8.49 -2.78
C GLY A 127 -3.89 9.23 -4.10
N ALA A 128 -4.35 8.71 -5.24
CA ALA A 128 -4.15 9.33 -6.54
C ALA A 128 -4.80 10.72 -6.71
N ASP A 129 -5.86 11.01 -5.97
CA ASP A 129 -6.80 12.10 -6.30
C ASP A 129 -6.78 13.29 -5.32
N VAL A 130 -5.79 13.46 -4.46
CA VAL A 130 -5.87 14.49 -3.44
C VAL A 130 -4.85 15.60 -3.68
N GLY A 131 -5.32 16.82 -3.91
CA GLY A 131 -4.52 18.00 -4.22
C GLY A 131 -3.52 18.45 -3.13
N ALA A 132 -3.39 17.70 -2.05
CA ALA A 132 -2.45 17.94 -0.95
C ALA A 132 -1.25 16.99 -0.95
N GLY A 133 -1.04 16.25 -2.03
CA GLY A 133 -0.02 15.19 -2.11
C GLY A 133 -0.65 13.79 -2.16
N CYS A 134 0.02 12.90 -2.85
CA CYS A 134 -0.43 11.52 -2.99
C CYS A 134 -0.37 10.81 -1.63
N GLY A 135 -1.51 10.30 -1.15
CA GLY A 135 -1.56 9.47 0.06
C GLY A 135 -2.49 9.96 1.17
N THR A 136 -2.97 11.21 1.15
CA THR A 136 -3.96 11.69 2.15
C THR A 136 -5.37 11.59 1.59
N TYR A 137 -6.22 10.74 2.19
CA TYR A 137 -7.61 10.52 1.78
C TYR A 137 -8.42 9.85 2.89
N ASP A 138 -9.75 9.76 2.70
CA ASP A 138 -10.63 9.08 3.63
C ASP A 138 -11.30 7.84 3.00
N ILE A 139 -11.57 6.85 3.84
CA ILE A 139 -12.26 5.62 3.45
C ILE A 139 -13.55 5.52 4.28
N PRO A 140 -14.71 5.74 3.67
CA PRO A 140 -15.98 5.59 4.36
C PRO A 140 -16.35 4.12 4.54
N ILE A 141 -16.75 3.76 5.76
CA ILE A 141 -17.33 2.47 6.08
C ILE A 141 -18.80 2.71 6.44
N MET A 142 -19.68 2.11 5.66
CA MET A 142 -21.12 2.28 5.82
C MET A 142 -21.68 1.42 6.95
N SER A 143 -22.85 1.78 7.46
CA SER A 143 -23.63 0.91 8.33
C SER A 143 -23.95 -0.42 7.65
N SER A 144 -24.31 -1.43 8.42
CA SER A 144 -24.58 -2.78 7.89
C SER A 144 -25.72 -2.81 6.86
N ASP A 145 -26.69 -1.90 6.98
CA ASP A 145 -27.75 -1.70 6.00
C ASP A 145 -27.34 -0.84 4.78
N GLY A 146 -26.13 -0.24 4.83
CA GLY A 146 -25.59 0.60 3.76
C GLY A 146 -26.19 2.00 3.66
N THR A 147 -26.99 2.44 4.61
CA THR A 147 -27.78 3.69 4.49
C THR A 147 -27.05 4.93 4.94
N ARG A 148 -26.04 4.79 5.81
CA ARG A 148 -25.26 5.93 6.33
C ARG A 148 -23.80 5.58 6.49
N ARG A 149 -22.93 6.59 6.44
CA ARG A 149 -21.52 6.47 6.84
C ARG A 149 -21.51 6.25 8.36
N ALA A 150 -21.02 5.09 8.80
CA ALA A 150 -20.96 4.71 10.21
C ALA A 150 -19.57 4.93 10.81
N PHE A 151 -18.53 4.83 9.97
CA PHE A 151 -17.13 5.03 10.38
C PHE A 151 -16.33 5.60 9.22
N THR A 152 -15.22 6.26 9.53
CA THR A 152 -14.27 6.76 8.53
C THR A 152 -12.86 6.42 8.95
N VAL A 153 -12.11 5.79 8.07
CA VAL A 153 -10.67 5.64 8.22
C VAL A 153 -10.00 6.80 7.50
N TRP A 154 -9.17 7.55 8.22
CA TRP A 154 -8.33 8.60 7.65
C TRP A 154 -6.95 8.01 7.33
N MET A 155 -6.59 8.06 6.08
CA MET A 155 -5.27 7.75 5.58
C MET A 155 -4.50 9.06 5.47
N LEU A 156 -3.46 9.22 6.31
CA LEU A 156 -2.73 10.49 6.40
C LEU A 156 -1.26 10.24 5.98
N ASP A 157 -0.88 10.81 4.86
CA ASP A 157 0.52 10.82 4.43
C ASP A 157 1.28 11.91 5.19
N SER A 158 2.30 11.53 5.95
CA SER A 158 3.19 12.46 6.65
C SER A 158 4.18 13.16 5.72
N ALA A 159 4.00 13.01 4.41
CA ALA A 159 4.85 13.52 3.34
C ALA A 159 6.30 12.97 3.35
N GLY A 160 7.05 13.32 2.30
CA GLY A 160 8.46 12.92 2.16
C GLY A 160 9.41 13.95 2.72
N LYS A 161 10.48 14.24 1.98
CA LYS A 161 11.44 15.29 2.36
C LYS A 161 10.80 16.67 2.35
N GLY A 162 10.92 17.38 3.45
CA GLY A 162 10.62 18.81 3.53
C GLY A 162 11.54 19.65 2.64
N ALA A 163 11.15 20.89 2.39
CA ALA A 163 11.96 21.87 1.66
C ALA A 163 13.33 22.13 2.31
N ASP A 164 13.47 21.84 3.59
CA ASP A 164 14.72 21.90 4.37
C ASP A 164 15.60 20.65 4.22
N GLY A 165 15.16 19.67 3.44
CA GLY A 165 15.86 18.40 3.23
C GLY A 165 15.72 17.37 4.36
N ASN A 166 14.99 17.71 5.42
CA ASN A 166 14.70 16.77 6.50
C ASN A 166 13.62 15.76 6.07
N TRP A 167 13.77 14.52 6.50
CA TRP A 167 12.71 13.52 6.41
C TRP A 167 11.65 13.83 7.46
N TYR A 168 10.41 13.60 7.12
CA TYR A 168 9.25 13.81 7.99
C TYR A 168 8.83 15.28 8.11
N THR A 169 8.02 15.73 7.20
CA THR A 169 7.28 16.97 7.31
C THR A 169 5.99 16.75 8.10
N THR A 170 5.49 17.80 8.70
CA THR A 170 4.18 17.77 9.37
C THR A 170 3.05 17.79 8.33
N ILE A 171 1.97 17.12 8.65
CA ILE A 171 0.70 17.28 7.91
C ILE A 171 0.26 18.73 8.08
N SER A 172 0.20 19.49 7.00
CA SER A 172 -0.24 20.89 6.97
C SER A 172 -1.72 20.98 6.65
#